data_e95cf2d9ac083b2720c24725beb8ee60
#
_entry.id   e95cf2d9ac083b2720c24725beb8ee60
#
_cell.length_a   1.000
_cell.length_b   1.000
_cell.length_c   1.000
_cell.angle_alpha   90.00
_cell.angle_beta   90.00
_cell.angle_gamma   90.00
#
_symmetry.space_group_name_H-M   'P 1'
#
loop_
_entity.id
_entity.type
_entity.pdbx_description
1 polymer ?
#
loop_
_entity_poly.entity_id
_entity_poly.type
_entity_poly.pdbx_seq_one_letter_code
_entity_poly.pdbx_strand_id
1 'polypeptide(L)'
;MKIEDKAILKKLLEISKNGKSKQERIRAHALVLSNEGRKSHEIATIFDVTGRTVFQWFKDFKEHGLNSLAQQSGRGRKNKLSEDKDLEIIKKHIEEYPHQPRKAYALTLEEIDIKVCYNTYKSFLKKYSL
;
A
#
# COMPACT_ATOMS: atom_id res chain seq x y z
N MET A 1 0.59 -0.11 -26.88
CA MET A 1 1.19 1.12 -26.31
C MET A 1 2.66 1.14 -26.69
N LYS A 2 3.11 2.23 -27.31
CA LYS A 2 4.53 2.40 -27.65
C LYS A 2 5.20 3.30 -26.63
N ILE A 3 6.40 2.91 -26.22
CA ILE A 3 7.25 3.68 -25.31
C ILE A 3 8.47 4.13 -26.12
N GLU A 4 8.57 5.43 -26.37
CA GLU A 4 9.64 6.00 -27.20
C GLU A 4 10.96 6.17 -26.45
N ASP A 5 10.89 6.28 -25.14
CA ASP A 5 12.08 6.50 -24.30
C ASP A 5 12.82 5.17 -24.03
N LYS A 6 14.02 5.05 -24.59
CA LYS A 6 14.89 3.89 -24.42
C LYS A 6 15.34 3.69 -22.96
N ALA A 7 15.50 4.76 -22.21
CA ALA A 7 15.87 4.69 -20.79
C ALA A 7 14.75 4.06 -19.95
N ILE A 8 13.50 4.43 -20.23
CA ILE A 8 12.32 3.84 -19.58
C ILE A 8 12.19 2.36 -19.94
N LEU A 9 12.37 1.99 -21.21
CA LEU A 9 12.34 0.60 -21.64
C LEU A 9 13.40 -0.26 -20.93
N LYS A 10 14.60 0.25 -20.77
CA LYS A 10 15.69 -0.42 -20.06
C LYS A 10 15.33 -0.66 -18.60
N LYS A 11 14.75 0.35 -17.92
CA LYS A 11 14.26 0.23 -16.54
C LYS A 11 13.11 -0.78 -16.43
N LEU A 12 12.18 -0.79 -17.37
CA LEU A 12 11.09 -1.77 -17.40
C LEU A 12 11.60 -3.21 -17.58
N LEU A 13 12.56 -3.44 -18.43
CA LEU A 13 13.20 -4.75 -18.59
C LEU A 13 13.90 -5.21 -17.31
N GLU A 14 14.59 -4.30 -16.64
CA GLU A 14 15.23 -4.59 -15.36
C GLU A 14 14.21 -4.93 -14.27
N ILE A 15 13.14 -4.14 -14.14
CA ILE A 15 12.06 -4.39 -13.19
C ILE A 15 11.34 -5.70 -13.50
N SER A 16 11.13 -6.05 -14.76
CA SER A 16 10.49 -7.31 -15.14
C SER A 16 11.27 -8.55 -14.70
N LYS A 17 12.58 -8.42 -14.59
CA LYS A 17 13.48 -9.51 -14.15
C LYS A 17 13.70 -9.49 -12.64
N ASN A 18 13.96 -8.33 -12.08
CA ASN A 18 14.47 -8.13 -10.70
C ASN A 18 13.54 -7.33 -9.78
N GLY A 19 12.31 -7.04 -10.19
CA GLY A 19 11.34 -6.30 -9.38
C GLY A 19 11.09 -6.95 -8.02
N LYS A 20 10.84 -6.13 -7.01
CA LYS A 20 10.66 -6.56 -5.62
C LYS A 20 9.44 -7.46 -5.42
N SER A 21 8.35 -7.19 -6.13
CA SER A 21 7.13 -7.98 -6.03
C SER A 21 6.77 -8.65 -7.36
N LYS A 22 6.02 -9.75 -7.28
CA LYS A 22 5.48 -10.43 -8.46
C LYS A 22 4.60 -9.48 -9.30
N GLN A 23 3.79 -8.67 -8.65
CA GLN A 23 2.91 -7.71 -9.30
C GLN A 23 3.69 -6.68 -10.13
N GLU A 24 4.75 -6.16 -9.55
CA GLU A 24 5.63 -5.19 -10.20
C GLU A 24 6.28 -5.78 -11.45
N ARG A 25 6.82 -6.99 -11.34
CA ARG A 25 7.41 -7.72 -12.46
C ARG A 25 6.43 -7.98 -13.61
N ILE A 26 5.21 -8.42 -13.27
CA ILE A 26 4.16 -8.70 -14.26
C ILE A 26 3.75 -7.43 -15.00
N ARG A 27 3.53 -6.33 -14.29
CA ARG A 27 3.15 -5.05 -14.89
C ARG A 27 4.23 -4.50 -15.81
N ALA A 28 5.48 -4.56 -15.38
CA ALA A 28 6.63 -4.16 -16.21
C ALA A 28 6.75 -5.01 -17.47
N HIS A 29 6.60 -6.32 -17.35
CA HIS A 29 6.64 -7.24 -18.49
C HIS A 29 5.48 -7.00 -19.47
N ALA A 30 4.28 -6.73 -18.97
CA ALA A 30 3.13 -6.38 -19.80
C ALA A 30 3.38 -5.11 -20.64
N LEU A 31 4.00 -4.10 -20.07
CA LEU A 31 4.37 -2.87 -20.77
C LEU A 31 5.45 -3.14 -21.85
N VAL A 32 6.43 -3.97 -21.56
CA VAL A 32 7.46 -4.36 -22.54
C VAL A 32 6.84 -5.11 -23.72
N LEU A 33 5.96 -6.08 -23.46
CA LEU A 33 5.25 -6.82 -24.50
C LEU A 33 4.36 -5.90 -25.35
N SER A 34 3.70 -4.94 -24.75
CA SER A 34 2.90 -3.94 -25.47
C SER A 34 3.77 -3.08 -26.39
N ASN A 35 4.97 -2.72 -25.95
CA ASN A 35 5.92 -1.97 -26.79
C ASN A 35 6.45 -2.81 -27.97
N GLU A 36 6.55 -4.13 -27.82
CA GLU A 36 6.93 -5.06 -28.88
C GLU A 36 5.82 -5.29 -29.93
N GLY A 37 4.63 -4.70 -29.73
CA GLY A 37 3.51 -4.81 -30.65
C GLY A 37 2.44 -5.83 -30.26
N ARG A 38 2.54 -6.44 -29.08
CA ARG A 38 1.50 -7.35 -28.55
C ARG A 38 0.24 -6.58 -28.22
N LYS A 39 -0.90 -7.16 -28.60
CA LYS A 39 -2.21 -6.58 -28.29
C LYS A 39 -2.60 -6.86 -26.83
N SER A 40 -3.45 -5.99 -26.27
CA SER A 40 -3.88 -6.12 -24.87
C SER A 40 -4.53 -7.46 -24.53
N HIS A 41 -5.32 -8.03 -25.44
CA HIS A 41 -5.95 -9.33 -25.22
C HIS A 41 -4.93 -10.49 -25.21
N GLU A 42 -3.87 -10.40 -26.01
CA GLU A 42 -2.77 -11.38 -26.00
C GLU A 42 -2.00 -11.33 -24.68
N ILE A 43 -1.70 -10.13 -24.20
CA ILE A 43 -1.05 -9.90 -22.92
C ILE A 43 -1.92 -10.42 -21.76
N ALA A 44 -3.22 -10.15 -21.80
CA ALA A 44 -4.17 -10.65 -20.81
C ALA A 44 -4.16 -12.19 -20.75
N THR A 45 -4.11 -12.85 -21.88
CA THR A 45 -4.02 -14.31 -21.95
C THR A 45 -2.69 -14.84 -21.39
N ILE A 46 -1.57 -14.18 -21.69
CA ILE A 46 -0.24 -14.57 -21.20
C ILE A 46 -0.18 -14.55 -19.66
N PHE A 47 -0.76 -13.53 -19.05
CA PHE A 47 -0.74 -13.35 -17.59
C PHE A 47 -1.98 -13.87 -16.86
N ASP A 48 -2.91 -14.47 -17.58
CA ASP A 48 -4.17 -15.00 -17.04
C ASP A 48 -4.98 -13.92 -16.27
N VAL A 49 -5.11 -12.76 -16.89
CA VAL A 49 -5.89 -11.62 -16.37
C VAL A 49 -6.88 -11.15 -17.42
N THR A 50 -7.82 -10.28 -17.04
CA THR A 50 -8.77 -9.69 -17.99
C THR A 50 -8.11 -8.58 -18.82
N GLY A 51 -8.61 -8.33 -20.03
CA GLY A 51 -8.16 -7.21 -20.87
C GLY A 51 -8.32 -5.86 -20.17
N ARG A 52 -9.39 -5.70 -19.37
CA ARG A 52 -9.62 -4.51 -18.54
C ARG A 52 -8.47 -4.24 -17.55
N THR A 53 -7.94 -5.28 -16.92
CA THR A 53 -6.80 -5.19 -16.01
C THR A 53 -5.56 -4.67 -16.74
N VAL A 54 -5.28 -5.18 -17.96
CA VAL A 54 -4.16 -4.71 -18.78
C VAL A 54 -4.33 -3.25 -19.18
N PHE A 55 -5.53 -2.83 -19.59
CA PHE A 55 -5.82 -1.43 -19.89
C PHE A 55 -5.61 -0.52 -18.68
N GLN A 56 -6.01 -0.98 -17.50
CA GLN A 56 -5.79 -0.23 -16.27
C GLN A 56 -4.30 -0.05 -15.97
N TRP A 57 -3.48 -1.08 -16.17
CA TRP A 57 -2.03 -0.98 -16.01
C TRP A 57 -1.41 0.05 -16.98
N PHE A 58 -1.87 0.08 -18.22
CA PHE A 58 -1.39 1.05 -19.20
C PHE A 58 -1.80 2.47 -18.85
N LYS A 59 -3.04 2.65 -18.39
CA LYS A 59 -3.55 3.95 -17.95
C LYS A 59 -2.76 4.47 -16.75
N ASP A 60 -2.56 3.64 -15.75
CA ASP A 60 -1.80 3.98 -14.54
C ASP A 60 -0.35 4.37 -14.90
N PHE A 61 0.27 3.65 -15.82
CA PHE A 61 1.60 3.98 -16.31
C PHE A 61 1.66 5.32 -17.04
N LYS A 62 0.66 5.64 -17.84
CA LYS A 62 0.58 6.94 -18.53
C LYS A 62 0.41 8.10 -17.53
N GLU A 63 -0.33 7.89 -16.45
CA GLU A 63 -0.60 8.92 -15.44
C GLU A 63 0.54 9.09 -14.44
N HIS A 64 1.15 7.99 -13.99
CA HIS A 64 2.11 8.00 -12.88
C HIS A 64 3.52 7.49 -13.24
N GLY A 65 3.73 7.01 -14.45
CA GLY A 65 5.02 6.51 -14.90
C GLY A 65 5.45 5.23 -14.17
N LEU A 66 6.76 5.11 -13.91
CA LEU A 66 7.34 3.93 -13.26
C LEU A 66 6.82 3.68 -11.84
N ASN A 67 6.35 4.70 -11.15
CA ASN A 67 5.80 4.58 -9.81
C ASN A 67 4.49 3.78 -9.76
N SER A 68 3.77 3.69 -10.88
CA SER A 68 2.53 2.90 -10.98
C SER A 68 2.74 1.40 -10.90
N LEU A 69 3.94 0.92 -11.19
CA LEU A 69 4.28 -0.51 -11.19
C LEU A 69 4.31 -1.07 -9.77
N ALA A 70 4.79 -0.30 -8.82
CA ALA A 70 4.83 -0.69 -7.42
C ALA A 70 3.42 -0.71 -6.82
N GLN A 71 3.22 -1.65 -5.90
CA GLN A 71 1.98 -1.72 -5.16
C GLN A 71 1.85 -0.51 -4.23
N GLN A 72 0.78 0.24 -4.37
CA GLN A 72 0.53 1.42 -3.53
C GLN A 72 0.36 1.02 -2.08
N SER A 73 0.96 1.79 -1.18
CA SER A 73 0.73 1.67 0.27
C SER A 73 -0.69 2.13 0.64
N GLY A 74 -1.17 1.74 1.80
CA GLY A 74 -2.48 2.14 2.29
C GLY A 74 -3.63 1.22 1.88
N ARG A 75 -3.35 0.08 1.28
CA ARG A 75 -4.34 -0.96 1.04
C ARG A 75 -4.63 -1.71 2.34
N GLY A 76 -5.85 -2.11 2.51
CA GLY A 76 -6.31 -2.85 3.67
C GLY A 76 -7.09 -1.98 4.65
N ARG A 77 -7.46 -2.56 5.77
CA ARG A 77 -8.24 -1.89 6.81
C ARG A 77 -7.38 -0.82 7.50
N LYS A 78 -7.88 0.40 7.53
CA LYS A 78 -7.23 1.49 8.26
C LYS A 78 -7.28 1.23 9.76
N ASN A 79 -6.21 1.57 10.45
CA ASN A 79 -6.16 1.51 11.90
C ASN A 79 -7.15 2.52 12.49
N LYS A 80 -7.87 2.11 13.53
CA LYS A 80 -8.80 2.99 14.23
C LYS A 80 -8.08 4.05 15.05
N LEU A 81 -6.89 3.71 15.58
CA LEU A 81 -6.03 4.65 16.31
C LEU A 81 -4.98 5.22 15.38
N SER A 82 -4.86 6.54 15.32
CA SER A 82 -3.88 7.25 14.51
C SER A 82 -2.71 7.76 15.35
N GLU A 83 -1.52 7.76 14.75
CA GLU A 83 -0.32 8.29 15.39
C GLU A 83 -0.42 9.80 15.60
N ASP A 84 -0.95 10.52 14.60
CA ASP A 84 -0.95 11.98 14.61
C ASP A 84 -1.91 12.60 15.65
N LYS A 85 -3.05 11.94 15.90
CA LYS A 85 -4.12 12.49 16.74
C LYS A 85 -4.21 11.83 18.10
N ASP A 86 -4.00 10.52 18.16
CA ASP A 86 -4.33 9.71 19.32
C ASP A 86 -3.12 9.41 20.20
N LEU A 87 -1.91 9.48 19.65
CA LEU A 87 -0.68 9.13 20.35
C LEU A 87 -0.45 10.01 21.59
N GLU A 88 -0.61 11.31 21.47
CA GLU A 88 -0.41 12.26 22.59
C GLU A 88 -1.42 12.05 23.70
N ILE A 89 -2.68 11.82 23.34
CA ILE A 89 -3.77 11.57 24.29
C ILE A 89 -3.52 10.26 25.04
N ILE A 90 -3.15 9.20 24.35
CA ILE A 90 -2.83 7.90 24.92
C ILE A 90 -1.61 8.01 25.86
N LYS A 91 -0.57 8.68 25.42
CA LYS A 91 0.63 8.95 26.23
C LYS A 91 0.31 9.65 27.54
N LYS A 92 -0.50 10.71 27.48
CA LYS A 92 -0.95 11.46 28.63
C LYS A 92 -1.65 10.57 29.67
N HIS A 93 -2.61 9.75 29.23
CA HIS A 93 -3.35 8.87 30.12
C HIS A 93 -2.48 7.74 30.71
N ILE A 94 -1.51 7.26 29.98
CA ILE A 94 -0.56 6.24 30.47
C ILE A 94 0.39 6.83 31.51
N GLU A 95 0.87 8.03 31.31
CA GLU A 95 1.73 8.73 32.28
C GLU A 95 0.97 9.07 33.56
N GLU A 96 -0.32 9.40 33.45
CA GLU A 96 -1.19 9.68 34.59
C GLU A 96 -1.53 8.39 35.38
N TYR A 97 -1.74 7.28 34.70
CA TYR A 97 -2.11 5.99 35.32
C TYR A 97 -1.19 4.84 34.89
N PRO A 98 0.10 4.87 35.26
CA PRO A 98 1.09 3.90 34.78
C PRO A 98 0.84 2.46 35.26
N HIS A 99 0.15 2.28 36.39
CA HIS A 99 -0.16 0.97 36.97
C HIS A 99 -1.61 0.51 36.71
N GLN A 100 -2.39 1.31 35.98
CA GLN A 100 -3.80 1.03 35.71
C GLN A 100 -4.12 1.16 34.21
N PRO A 101 -3.61 0.23 33.38
CA PRO A 101 -3.77 0.35 31.92
C PRO A 101 -5.22 0.30 31.44
N ARG A 102 -6.08 -0.41 32.15
CA ARG A 102 -7.52 -0.46 31.80
C ARG A 102 -8.24 0.86 32.10
N LYS A 103 -7.84 1.57 33.15
CA LYS A 103 -8.39 2.88 33.46
C LYS A 103 -7.93 3.93 32.42
N ALA A 104 -6.66 3.90 32.04
CA ALA A 104 -6.13 4.72 30.96
C ALA A 104 -6.86 4.45 29.64
N TYR A 105 -7.14 3.20 29.30
CA TYR A 105 -7.93 2.79 28.15
C TYR A 105 -9.35 3.38 28.17
N ALA A 106 -10.06 3.25 29.29
CA ALA A 106 -11.42 3.78 29.42
C ALA A 106 -11.47 5.31 29.27
N LEU A 107 -10.55 6.03 29.88
CA LEU A 107 -10.44 7.49 29.76
C LEU A 107 -10.07 7.92 28.34
N THR A 108 -9.20 7.18 27.67
CA THR A 108 -8.83 7.43 26.28
C THR A 108 -10.04 7.29 25.34
N LEU A 109 -10.87 6.26 25.52
CA LEU A 109 -12.09 6.07 24.74
C LEU A 109 -13.12 7.19 24.93
N GLU A 110 -13.26 7.70 26.16
CA GLU A 110 -14.15 8.83 26.44
C GLU A 110 -13.68 10.12 25.73
N GLU A 111 -12.37 10.34 25.66
CA GLU A 111 -11.80 11.53 25.05
C GLU A 111 -11.78 11.48 23.51
N ILE A 112 -11.48 10.32 22.92
CA ILE A 112 -11.30 10.17 21.46
C ILE A 112 -12.63 9.94 20.72
N ASP A 113 -13.67 9.50 21.39
CA ASP A 113 -14.98 9.14 20.79
C ASP A 113 -14.89 8.04 19.70
N ILE A 114 -13.91 7.16 19.82
CA ILE A 114 -13.71 6.01 18.93
C ILE A 114 -13.80 4.73 19.74
N LYS A 115 -14.66 3.80 19.31
CA LYS A 115 -14.76 2.48 19.94
C LYS A 115 -13.68 1.55 19.41
N VAL A 116 -12.70 1.25 20.25
CA VAL A 116 -11.67 0.23 19.98
C VAL A 116 -11.65 -0.79 21.11
N CYS A 117 -11.36 -2.04 20.82
CA CYS A 117 -11.22 -3.05 21.86
C CYS A 117 -9.87 -2.89 22.59
N TYR A 118 -9.81 -3.43 23.82
CA TYR A 118 -8.60 -3.36 24.64
C TYR A 118 -7.37 -3.97 23.98
N ASN A 119 -7.54 -5.05 23.22
CA ASN A 119 -6.45 -5.68 22.48
C ASN A 119 -5.86 -4.75 21.40
N THR A 120 -6.68 -4.01 20.69
CA THR A 120 -6.23 -3.01 19.72
C THR A 120 -5.44 -1.89 20.40
N TYR A 121 -5.91 -1.43 21.55
CA TYR A 121 -5.22 -0.44 22.37
C TYR A 121 -3.86 -0.95 22.86
N LYS A 122 -3.79 -2.18 23.38
CA LYS A 122 -2.53 -2.82 23.79
C LYS A 122 -1.54 -2.96 22.65
N SER A 123 -2.02 -3.35 21.47
CA SER A 123 -1.18 -3.49 20.26
C SER A 123 -0.59 -2.13 19.85
N PHE A 124 -1.37 -1.07 19.95
CA PHE A 124 -0.90 0.29 19.69
C PHE A 124 0.18 0.72 20.70
N LEU A 125 -0.01 0.45 21.99
CA LEU A 125 1.00 0.71 23.03
C LEU A 125 2.30 -0.01 22.75
N LYS A 126 2.23 -1.28 22.39
CA LYS A 126 3.39 -2.10 22.05
C LYS A 126 4.15 -1.56 20.84
N LYS A 127 3.43 -1.11 19.82
CA LYS A 127 4.02 -0.54 18.61
C LYS A 127 4.87 0.70 18.89
N TYR A 128 4.44 1.55 19.81
CA TYR A 128 5.13 2.80 20.19
C TYR A 128 5.93 2.70 21.50
N SER A 129 6.12 1.50 22.02
CA SER A 129 6.90 1.24 23.26
C SER A 129 6.41 2.04 24.47
N LEU A 130 5.08 2.14 24.61
CA LEU A 130 4.45 2.86 25.72
C LEU A 130 4.07 1.97 26.91
#